data_6806b7e6ff2701935572db7d1c3e1946
#
_entry.id   6806b7e6ff2701935572db7d1c3e1946
#
_cell.length_a   1.000
_cell.length_b   1.000
_cell.length_c   1.000
_cell.angle_alpha   90.00
_cell.angle_beta   90.00
_cell.angle_gamma   90.00
#
_symmetry.space_group_name_H-M   'P 1'
#
loop_
_entity.id
_entity.type
_entity.pdbx_description
1 polymer ?
#
loop_
_entity_poly.entity_id
_entity_poly.type
_entity_poly.pdbx_seq_one_letter_code
_entity_poly.pdbx_strand_id
1 'polypeptide(L)'
;MPETTNPTPTPEEVMLGMLKVDLGISTTAYDARLGQYLTMAKAEIIREGVTFPGTLTVPDMSLIVMYAAWIWRRRDDMEGMPRMVRYALNNRIFADKMKGGDSDD
;
A
#
# COMPACT_ATOMS: atom_id res chain seq x y z
N MET A 1 -28.73 8.78 18.01
CA MET A 1 -28.24 8.58 17.62
C MET A 1 -27.31 8.16 17.55
N PRO A 2 -27.12 7.61 17.56
CA PRO A 2 -26.22 7.32 17.59
C PRO A 2 -25.41 7.24 16.97
N GLU A 3 -25.31 6.95 16.93
CA GLU A 3 -24.75 6.83 16.47
C GLU A 3 -24.23 7.25 15.83
N THR A 4 -24.63 7.31 15.82
CA THR A 4 -24.07 8.16 15.10
C THR A 4 -22.65 8.33 15.13
N THR A 5 -22.03 7.76 15.80
CA THR A 5 -20.63 7.82 15.73
C THR A 5 -20.17 6.91 14.67
N ASN A 6 -19.58 7.45 13.64
CA ASN A 6 -18.95 6.64 12.63
C ASN A 6 -17.74 5.96 13.22
N PRO A 7 -17.61 4.67 13.02
CA PRO A 7 -16.39 4.01 13.45
C PRO A 7 -15.20 4.59 12.71
N THR A 8 -14.06 4.54 13.37
CA THR A 8 -12.82 4.96 12.72
C THR A 8 -12.58 4.07 11.51
N PRO A 9 -12.25 4.65 10.35
CA PRO A 9 -11.99 3.81 9.18
C PRO A 9 -10.83 2.86 9.43
N THR A 10 -10.95 1.65 8.91
CA THR A 10 -9.86 0.69 8.99
C THR A 10 -8.75 1.12 8.04
N PRO A 11 -7.52 0.63 8.26
CA PRO A 11 -6.45 0.92 7.31
C PRO A 11 -6.80 0.53 5.88
N GLU A 12 -7.53 -0.57 5.73
CA GLU A 12 -7.94 -1.01 4.40
C GLU A 12 -8.87 0.01 3.75
N GLU A 13 -9.78 0.57 4.52
CA GLU A 13 -10.70 1.58 3.99
C GLU A 13 -9.96 2.86 3.62
N VAL A 14 -9.00 3.25 4.46
CA VAL A 14 -8.20 4.43 4.17
C VAL A 14 -7.41 4.23 2.89
N MET A 15 -6.74 3.07 2.76
CA MET A 15 -5.95 2.79 1.58
C MET A 15 -6.80 2.69 0.32
N LEU A 16 -8.00 2.14 0.44
CA LEU A 16 -8.91 2.07 -0.70
C LEU A 16 -9.25 3.49 -1.18
N GLY A 17 -9.57 4.38 -0.24
CA GLY A 17 -9.85 5.75 -0.60
C GLY A 17 -8.67 6.44 -1.27
N MET A 18 -7.47 6.24 -0.72
CA MET A 18 -6.27 6.82 -1.30
C MET A 18 -6.03 6.30 -2.72
N LEU A 19 -6.20 4.99 -2.89
CA LEU A 19 -5.99 4.39 -4.20
C LEU A 19 -6.98 4.90 -5.23
N LYS A 20 -8.24 5.04 -4.83
CA LYS A 20 -9.27 5.54 -5.74
C LYS A 20 -8.96 6.97 -6.18
N VAL A 21 -8.52 7.80 -5.24
CA VAL A 21 -8.13 9.16 -5.58
C VAL A 21 -6.95 9.16 -6.55
N ASP A 22 -5.97 8.32 -6.27
CA ASP A 22 -4.77 8.24 -7.11
C ASP A 22 -5.08 7.79 -8.53
N LEU A 23 -6.05 6.89 -8.67
CA LEU A 23 -6.42 6.33 -9.97
C LEU A 23 -7.54 7.11 -10.65
N GLY A 24 -8.13 8.08 -9.96
CA GLY A 24 -9.22 8.86 -10.52
C GLY A 24 -10.52 8.08 -10.63
N ILE A 25 -10.75 7.14 -9.72
CA ILE A 25 -11.95 6.30 -9.73
C ILE A 25 -12.90 6.79 -8.64
N SER A 26 -14.11 7.13 -9.01
CA SER A 26 -15.09 7.61 -8.03
C SER A 26 -16.25 6.64 -7.83
N THR A 27 -16.40 5.65 -8.69
CA THR A 27 -17.47 4.67 -8.55
C THR A 27 -17.07 3.59 -7.55
N THR A 28 -18.07 2.91 -6.97
CA THR A 28 -17.81 1.78 -6.10
C THR A 28 -17.70 0.46 -6.85
N ALA A 29 -17.87 0.51 -8.17
CA ALA A 29 -17.91 -0.71 -8.99
C ALA A 29 -16.62 -1.54 -8.90
N TYR A 30 -15.49 -0.89 -8.63
CA TYR A 30 -14.22 -1.59 -8.59
C TYR A 30 -13.68 -1.79 -7.18
N ASP A 31 -14.46 -1.46 -6.15
CA ASP A 31 -13.92 -1.48 -4.79
C ASP A 31 -13.38 -2.84 -4.39
N ALA A 32 -14.11 -3.91 -4.69
CA ALA A 32 -13.65 -5.24 -4.32
C ALA A 32 -12.35 -5.60 -5.03
N ARG A 33 -12.25 -5.27 -6.31
CA ARG A 33 -11.04 -5.56 -7.08
C ARG A 33 -9.88 -4.72 -6.59
N LEU A 34 -10.11 -3.45 -6.32
CA LEU A 34 -9.05 -2.59 -5.81
C LEU A 34 -8.57 -3.09 -4.46
N GLY A 35 -9.48 -3.59 -3.62
CA GLY A 35 -9.08 -4.17 -2.35
C GLY A 35 -8.17 -5.37 -2.54
N GLN A 36 -8.44 -6.19 -3.55
CA GLN A 36 -7.57 -7.32 -3.86
C GLN A 36 -6.18 -6.85 -4.28
N TYR A 37 -6.12 -5.76 -5.04
CA TYR A 37 -4.83 -5.22 -5.47
C TYR A 37 -4.03 -4.68 -4.29
N LEU A 38 -4.72 -4.08 -3.32
CA LEU A 38 -4.05 -3.63 -2.10
C LEU A 38 -3.48 -4.82 -1.33
N THR A 39 -4.24 -5.90 -1.23
CA THR A 39 -3.76 -7.10 -0.56
C THR A 39 -2.56 -7.68 -1.29
N MET A 40 -2.63 -7.74 -2.61
CA MET A 40 -1.51 -8.23 -3.41
C MET A 40 -0.29 -7.36 -3.24
N ALA A 41 -0.49 -6.04 -3.26
CA ALA A 41 0.62 -5.10 -3.13
C ALA A 41 1.33 -5.30 -1.80
N LYS A 42 0.56 -5.41 -0.72
CA LYS A 42 1.16 -5.60 0.59
C LYS A 42 1.97 -6.89 0.64
N ALA A 43 1.42 -7.96 0.08
CA ALA A 43 2.11 -9.24 0.07
C ALA A 43 3.42 -9.16 -0.73
N GLU A 44 3.38 -8.49 -1.89
CA GLU A 44 4.58 -8.37 -2.70
C GLU A 44 5.65 -7.52 -2.03
N ILE A 45 5.22 -6.45 -1.36
CA ILE A 45 6.17 -5.59 -0.65
C ILE A 45 6.85 -6.37 0.46
N ILE A 46 6.09 -7.20 1.18
CA ILE A 46 6.65 -8.03 2.23
C ILE A 46 7.66 -9.01 1.64
N ARG A 47 7.36 -9.57 0.48
CA ARG A 47 8.30 -10.47 -0.18
C ARG A 47 9.60 -9.79 -0.57
N GLU A 48 9.54 -8.48 -0.81
CA GLU A 48 10.74 -7.72 -1.13
C GLU A 48 11.61 -7.45 0.09
N GLY A 49 11.11 -7.71 1.28
CA GLY A 49 11.90 -7.57 2.48
C GLY A 49 11.40 -6.53 3.46
N VAL A 50 10.23 -5.96 3.22
CA VAL A 50 9.66 -4.95 4.12
C VAL A 50 8.91 -5.64 5.24
N THR A 51 9.06 -5.13 6.45
CA THR A 51 8.30 -5.58 7.62
C THR A 51 7.35 -4.47 8.02
N PHE A 52 6.05 -4.78 8.04
CA PHE A 52 5.06 -3.81 8.48
C PHE A 52 4.72 -4.04 9.93
N PRO A 53 4.54 -2.95 10.71
CA PRO A 53 4.10 -3.10 12.09
C PRO A 53 2.65 -3.56 12.16
N GLY A 54 2.21 -3.93 13.37
CA GLY A 54 0.82 -4.33 13.55
C GLY A 54 -0.16 -3.24 13.17
N THR A 55 0.20 -1.98 13.46
CA THR A 55 -0.60 -0.83 13.06
C THR A 55 0.14 -0.11 11.95
N LEU A 56 -0.49 0.00 10.78
CA LEU A 56 0.14 0.66 9.64
C LEU A 56 0.18 2.17 9.84
N THR A 57 1.33 2.75 9.56
CA THR A 57 1.48 4.19 9.59
C THR A 57 1.09 4.78 8.24
N VAL A 58 1.00 6.12 8.18
CA VAL A 58 0.68 6.77 6.91
C VAL A 58 1.72 6.45 5.84
N PRO A 59 3.02 6.52 6.12
CA PRO A 59 4.00 6.10 5.10
C PRO A 59 3.84 4.66 4.67
N ASP A 60 3.47 3.76 5.59
CA ASP A 60 3.22 2.36 5.24
C ASP A 60 2.10 2.26 4.23
N MET A 61 0.99 2.95 4.53
CA MET A 61 -0.17 2.91 3.66
C MET A 61 0.12 3.53 2.30
N SER A 62 0.89 4.62 2.29
CA SER A 62 1.26 5.27 1.04
C SER A 62 2.07 4.35 0.15
N LEU A 63 2.99 3.59 0.74
CA LEU A 63 3.80 2.66 -0.03
C LEU A 63 2.92 1.56 -0.64
N ILE A 64 2.00 1.02 0.15
CA ILE A 64 1.11 -0.03 -0.35
C ILE A 64 0.24 0.51 -1.48
N VAL A 65 -0.31 1.71 -1.30
CA VAL A 65 -1.17 2.31 -2.32
C VAL A 65 -0.39 2.58 -3.61
N MET A 66 0.83 3.10 -3.47
CA MET A 66 1.66 3.37 -4.64
C MET A 66 1.94 2.10 -5.43
N TYR A 67 2.24 1.03 -4.73
CA TYR A 67 2.52 -0.26 -5.36
C TYR A 67 1.25 -0.81 -6.02
N ALA A 68 0.11 -0.70 -5.31
CA ALA A 68 -1.15 -1.19 -5.86
C ALA A 68 -1.55 -0.41 -7.12
N ALA A 69 -1.31 0.90 -7.11
CA ALA A 69 -1.61 1.73 -8.28
C ALA A 69 -0.76 1.29 -9.47
N TRP A 70 0.50 0.97 -9.22
CA TRP A 70 1.35 0.48 -10.28
C TRP A 70 0.84 -0.84 -10.83
N ILE A 71 0.46 -1.78 -9.96
CA ILE A 71 -0.07 -3.07 -10.43
C ILE A 71 -1.32 -2.84 -11.27
N TRP A 72 -2.20 -1.97 -10.82
CA TRP A 72 -3.43 -1.68 -11.54
C TRP A 72 -3.15 -1.12 -12.93
N ARG A 73 -2.20 -0.19 -13.01
CA ARG A 73 -1.91 0.45 -14.29
C ARG A 73 -1.22 -0.50 -15.26
N ARG A 74 -0.37 -1.37 -14.75
CA ARG A 74 0.37 -2.28 -15.62
C ARG A 74 -0.41 -3.52 -16.04
N ARG A 75 -1.66 -3.66 -15.56
CA ARG A 75 -2.43 -4.85 -15.94
C ARG A 75 -2.64 -4.93 -17.44
N ASP A 76 -2.55 -3.81 -18.13
CA ASP A 76 -2.74 -3.74 -19.57
C ASP A 76 -1.45 -3.54 -20.35
N ASP A 77 -0.32 -3.46 -19.68
CA ASP A 77 0.95 -3.35 -20.36
C ASP A 77 2.02 -4.02 -19.53
N MET A 78 3.16 -4.22 -20.14
CA MET A 78 4.23 -5.01 -19.53
C MET A 78 5.41 -4.15 -19.08
N GLU A 79 5.19 -2.87 -18.93
CA GLU A 79 6.27 -2.01 -18.48
C GLU A 79 6.69 -2.36 -17.07
N GLY A 80 7.96 -2.15 -16.79
CA GLY A 80 8.50 -2.43 -15.47
C GLY A 80 8.02 -1.42 -14.44
N MET A 81 8.43 -1.67 -13.22
CA MET A 81 8.05 -0.85 -12.08
C MET A 81 8.56 0.59 -12.28
N PRO A 82 7.69 1.59 -12.08
CA PRO A 82 8.12 2.98 -12.18
C PRO A 82 9.23 3.29 -11.21
N ARG A 83 10.11 4.21 -11.60
CA ARG A 83 11.25 4.56 -10.77
C ARG A 83 10.85 5.01 -9.37
N MET A 84 9.80 5.82 -9.28
CA MET A 84 9.38 6.31 -7.96
C MET A 84 8.93 5.20 -7.04
N VAL A 85 8.21 4.22 -7.58
CA VAL A 85 7.77 3.08 -6.77
C VAL A 85 8.98 2.28 -6.30
N ARG A 86 9.89 1.99 -7.21
CA ARG A 86 11.10 1.24 -6.85
C ARG A 86 11.93 2.01 -5.83
N TYR A 87 12.02 3.32 -6.00
CA TYR A 87 12.80 4.15 -5.11
C TYR A 87 12.23 4.12 -3.69
N ALA A 88 10.90 4.30 -3.58
CA ALA A 88 10.25 4.29 -2.28
C ALA A 88 10.39 2.92 -1.62
N LEU A 89 10.25 1.85 -2.39
CA LEU A 89 10.37 0.50 -1.87
C LEU A 89 11.79 0.24 -1.37
N ASN A 90 12.78 0.61 -2.17
CA ASN A 90 14.18 0.42 -1.77
C ASN A 90 14.52 1.17 -0.51
N ASN A 91 14.02 2.41 -0.39
CA ASN A 91 14.27 3.19 0.81
C ASN A 91 13.68 2.51 2.05
N ARG A 92 12.49 1.93 1.92
CA ARG A 92 11.88 1.25 3.04
C ARG A 92 12.64 -0.02 3.40
N ILE A 93 13.06 -0.77 2.39
CA ILE A 93 13.83 -1.99 2.63
C ILE A 93 15.12 -1.65 3.35
N PHE A 94 15.80 -0.60 2.89
CA PHE A 94 17.04 -0.17 3.51
C PHE A 94 16.82 0.21 4.97
N ALA A 95 15.77 0.98 5.23
CA ALA A 95 15.48 1.41 6.60
C ALA A 95 15.18 0.21 7.51
N ASP A 96 14.43 -0.77 6.99
CA ASP A 96 14.12 -1.96 7.77
C ASP A 96 15.37 -2.78 8.07
N LYS A 97 16.28 -2.88 7.10
CA LYS A 97 17.53 -3.61 7.31
C LYS A 97 18.41 -2.92 8.34
N MET A 98 18.41 -1.59 8.31
CA MET A 98 19.19 -0.85 9.31
C MET A 98 18.71 -1.14 10.72
N LYS A 99 17.38 -1.18 10.89
CA LYS A 99 16.82 -1.52 12.21
C LYS A 99 17.19 -2.94 12.62
N GLY A 100 17.05 -3.88 11.69
CA GLY A 100 17.35 -5.25 11.99
C GLY A 100 18.81 -5.46 12.33
N GLY A 101 19.69 -4.79 11.59
CA GLY A 101 21.12 -4.90 11.83
C GLY A 101 21.49 -4.46 13.23
N ASP A 102 20.87 -3.39 13.70
CA ASP A 102 21.17 -2.88 15.03
C ASP A 102 20.81 -3.87 16.10
N SER A 103 19.72 -4.60 15.92
CA SER A 103 19.27 -5.49 16.96
C SER A 103 20.08 -6.78 17.04
N ASP A 104 20.83 -7.08 16.01
CA ASP A 104 21.60 -8.32 15.98
C ASP A 104 22.90 -8.22 16.75
N ASP A 105 23.28 -7.04 17.09
CA ASP A 105 24.50 -6.85 17.85
C ASP A 105 24.23 -6.87 19.35
#